data_3f9736e67a57615df532cf2c8f23b510
#
_entry.id   3f9736e67a57615df532cf2c8f23b510
#
_cell.length_a   1.000
_cell.length_b   1.000
_cell.length_c   1.000
_cell.angle_alpha   90.00
_cell.angle_beta   90.00
_cell.angle_gamma   90.00
#
_symmetry.space_group_name_H-M   'P 1'
#
loop_
_entity.id
_entity.type
_entity.pdbx_description
1 polymer ?
#
loop_
_entity_poly.entity_id
_entity_poly.type
_entity_poly.pdbx_seq_one_letter_code
_entity_poly.pdbx_strand_id
1 'polypeptide(L)'
;MDAGTAVIEMLRQEGVSHMFGIVGSSFLDILDPLYDRDDIRFIGVRHEQGAALMADGYSRISGAPSVCLVTNGPGVLNLTYGIGSAYVAHSPVVVLAPSASRSHQNRDSTQEFDQVALFKPITKAAFAINKIEVLPEALRHAFRVATSGKMGPVMIDIPRDLLPGAELELDLMTPDSYRPGQTRSRGDQS
;
A
#
# COMPACT_ATOMS: atom_id res chain seq x y z
N MET A 1 15.40 4.92 -12.69
CA MET A 1 15.35 5.69 -11.43
C MET A 1 15.42 4.72 -10.27
N ASP A 2 15.86 5.16 -9.10
CA ASP A 2 15.85 4.30 -7.91
C ASP A 2 14.44 3.82 -7.55
N ALA A 3 14.36 2.66 -6.88
CA ALA A 3 13.09 1.99 -6.62
C ALA A 3 12.17 2.79 -5.67
N GLY A 4 12.74 3.53 -4.72
CA GLY A 4 11.96 4.38 -3.80
C GLY A 4 11.27 5.52 -4.54
N THR A 5 12.02 6.25 -5.36
CA THR A 5 11.47 7.29 -6.25
C THR A 5 10.41 6.71 -7.19
N ALA A 6 10.64 5.50 -7.73
CA ALA A 6 9.67 4.82 -8.58
C ALA A 6 8.35 4.57 -7.86
N VAL A 7 8.39 4.09 -6.60
CA VAL A 7 7.19 3.92 -5.78
C VAL A 7 6.44 5.24 -5.63
N ILE A 8 7.12 6.31 -5.25
CA ILE A 8 6.49 7.62 -5.02
C ILE A 8 5.85 8.17 -6.31
N GLU A 9 6.54 8.06 -7.45
CA GLU A 9 5.97 8.48 -8.75
C GLU A 9 4.71 7.68 -9.11
N MET A 10 4.70 6.39 -8.84
CA MET A 10 3.52 5.55 -9.08
C MET A 10 2.37 5.92 -8.14
N LEU A 11 2.65 6.15 -6.84
CA LEU A 11 1.63 6.62 -5.90
C LEU A 11 1.02 7.94 -6.34
N ARG A 12 1.84 8.88 -6.81
CA ARG A 12 1.37 10.15 -7.35
C ARG A 12 0.44 9.96 -8.54
N GLN A 13 0.80 9.10 -9.48
CA GLN A 13 -0.05 8.77 -10.63
C GLN A 13 -1.39 8.16 -10.22
N GLU A 14 -1.40 7.34 -9.18
CA GLU A 14 -2.61 6.75 -8.63
C GLU A 14 -3.51 7.75 -7.89
N GLY A 15 -3.08 9.02 -7.79
CA GLY A 15 -3.83 10.08 -7.12
C GLY A 15 -3.65 10.09 -5.61
N VAL A 16 -2.63 9.43 -5.09
CA VAL A 16 -2.31 9.46 -3.67
C VAL A 16 -1.71 10.82 -3.32
N SER A 17 -2.34 11.52 -2.39
CA SER A 17 -1.84 12.78 -1.82
C SER A 17 -1.46 12.66 -0.35
N HIS A 18 -1.88 11.58 0.31
CA HIS A 18 -1.60 11.35 1.73
C HIS A 18 -1.20 9.90 1.99
N MET A 19 -0.11 9.74 2.73
CA MET A 19 0.34 8.48 3.30
C MET A 19 0.29 8.58 4.82
N PHE A 20 -0.08 7.51 5.49
CA PHE A 20 -0.22 7.46 6.95
C PHE A 20 0.67 6.36 7.51
N GLY A 21 1.43 6.66 8.58
CA GLY A 21 2.31 5.63 9.13
C GLY A 21 3.20 6.11 10.26
N ILE A 22 4.16 5.25 10.59
CA ILE A 22 5.25 5.57 11.51
C ILE A 22 6.56 5.29 10.78
N VAL A 23 7.47 6.26 10.79
CA VAL A 23 8.79 6.11 10.18
C VAL A 23 9.50 4.88 10.75
N GLY A 24 10.04 4.04 9.88
CA GLY A 24 10.78 2.85 10.24
C GLY A 24 11.89 2.52 9.26
N SER A 25 12.93 1.86 9.75
CA SER A 25 14.13 1.53 8.95
C SER A 25 13.87 0.59 7.77
N SER A 26 12.73 -0.09 7.75
CA SER A 26 12.44 -1.10 6.72
C SER A 26 12.03 -0.52 5.36
N PHE A 27 11.83 0.80 5.27
CA PHE A 27 11.33 1.47 4.06
C PHE A 27 11.80 2.94 3.94
N LEU A 28 12.97 3.24 4.47
CA LEU A 28 13.59 4.57 4.32
C LEU A 28 13.75 4.95 2.84
N ASP A 29 14.05 3.98 1.98
CA ASP A 29 14.15 4.17 0.54
C ASP A 29 12.87 4.76 -0.08
N ILE A 30 11.68 4.45 0.48
CA ILE A 30 10.40 5.04 0.03
C ILE A 30 10.19 6.43 0.64
N LEU A 31 10.66 6.69 1.86
CA LEU A 31 10.45 7.97 2.53
C LEU A 31 11.43 9.06 2.08
N ASP A 32 12.65 8.67 1.74
CA ASP A 32 13.71 9.63 1.34
C ASP A 32 13.28 10.51 0.15
N PRO A 33 12.69 9.96 -0.94
CA PRO A 33 12.19 10.77 -2.05
C PRO A 33 11.05 11.74 -1.70
N LEU A 34 10.41 11.59 -0.53
CA LEU A 34 9.34 12.51 -0.09
C LEU A 34 9.88 13.79 0.53
N TYR A 35 11.16 13.82 0.93
CA TYR A 35 11.74 14.93 1.67
C TYR A 35 11.64 16.27 0.91
N ASP A 36 11.90 16.26 -0.39
CA ASP A 36 11.88 17.44 -1.26
C ASP A 36 10.58 17.56 -2.09
N ARG A 37 9.47 16.98 -1.59
CA ARG A 37 8.18 16.94 -2.32
C ARG A 37 7.03 17.48 -1.49
N ASP A 38 6.14 18.23 -2.16
CA ASP A 38 4.93 18.81 -1.57
C ASP A 38 3.63 18.14 -2.07
N ASP A 39 3.71 17.25 -3.07
CA ASP A 39 2.56 16.64 -3.71
C ASP A 39 2.01 15.41 -2.96
N ILE A 40 2.83 14.74 -2.16
CA ILE A 40 2.43 13.65 -1.25
C ILE A 40 2.89 13.98 0.17
N ARG A 41 1.95 14.00 1.12
CA ARG A 41 2.24 14.22 2.54
C ARG A 41 2.31 12.91 3.30
N PHE A 42 3.41 12.67 4.02
CA PHE A 42 3.47 11.61 5.02
C PHE A 42 2.97 12.14 6.37
N ILE A 43 1.89 11.54 6.87
CA ILE A 43 1.27 11.87 8.15
C ILE A 43 1.76 10.88 9.19
N GLY A 44 2.71 11.31 10.02
CA GLY A 44 3.23 10.52 11.12
C GLY A 44 2.21 10.37 12.25
N VAL A 45 2.02 9.15 12.73
CA VAL A 45 1.11 8.84 13.84
C VAL A 45 1.89 8.33 15.05
N ARG A 46 1.22 8.14 16.18
CA ARG A 46 1.83 7.58 17.40
C ARG A 46 1.61 6.09 17.58
N HIS A 47 0.67 5.52 16.83
CA HIS A 47 0.35 4.09 16.81
C HIS A 47 -0.22 3.74 15.44
N GLU A 48 0.19 2.62 14.85
CA GLU A 48 -0.14 2.26 13.48
C GLU A 48 -1.65 2.02 13.27
N GLN A 49 -2.37 1.58 14.29
CA GLN A 49 -3.84 1.53 14.26
C GLN A 49 -4.44 2.90 13.90
N GLY A 50 -3.86 3.99 14.43
CA GLY A 50 -4.24 5.36 14.08
C GLY A 50 -4.00 5.67 12.61
N ALA A 51 -2.87 5.20 12.04
CA ALA A 51 -2.59 5.36 10.61
C ALA A 51 -3.68 4.72 9.74
N ALA A 52 -4.05 3.47 10.04
CA ALA A 52 -5.08 2.77 9.29
C ALA A 52 -6.47 3.42 9.42
N LEU A 53 -6.83 3.90 10.61
CA LEU A 53 -8.10 4.61 10.83
C LEU A 53 -8.13 5.99 10.14
N MET A 54 -7.00 6.71 10.11
CA MET A 54 -6.89 7.98 9.37
C MET A 54 -6.97 7.74 7.86
N ALA A 55 -6.31 6.70 7.35
CA ALA A 55 -6.39 6.28 5.95
C ALA A 55 -7.83 5.92 5.56
N ASP A 56 -8.54 5.14 6.38
CA ASP A 56 -9.95 4.79 6.21
C ASP A 56 -10.83 6.05 6.17
N GLY A 57 -10.71 6.93 7.17
CA GLY A 57 -11.48 8.18 7.24
C GLY A 57 -11.21 9.12 6.05
N TYR A 58 -9.94 9.25 5.67
CA TYR A 58 -9.56 10.03 4.50
C TYR A 58 -10.20 9.51 3.22
N SER A 59 -10.09 8.21 2.97
CA SER A 59 -10.67 7.59 1.76
C SER A 59 -12.19 7.69 1.70
N ARG A 60 -12.88 7.58 2.84
CA ARG A 60 -14.36 7.75 2.91
C ARG A 60 -14.81 9.15 2.51
N ILE A 61 -14.06 10.17 2.93
CA ILE A 61 -14.46 11.57 2.72
C ILE A 61 -14.01 12.06 1.35
N SER A 62 -12.78 11.76 0.96
CA SER A 62 -12.21 12.23 -0.31
C SER A 62 -12.66 11.42 -1.53
N GLY A 63 -13.05 10.15 -1.33
CA GLY A 63 -13.27 9.19 -2.42
C GLY A 63 -11.97 8.72 -3.11
N ALA A 64 -10.81 9.24 -2.67
CA ALA A 64 -9.51 8.90 -3.22
C ALA A 64 -8.85 7.73 -2.48
N PRO A 65 -7.95 6.98 -3.13
CA PRO A 65 -7.17 5.97 -2.43
C PRO A 65 -6.18 6.62 -1.45
N SER A 66 -5.90 5.92 -0.37
CA SER A 66 -4.88 6.30 0.61
C SER A 66 -3.88 5.17 0.83
N VAL A 67 -2.74 5.50 1.42
CA VAL A 67 -1.65 4.54 1.64
C VAL A 67 -1.29 4.47 3.13
N CYS A 68 -1.13 3.24 3.65
CA CYS A 68 -0.47 3.01 4.93
C CYS A 68 0.94 2.48 4.67
N LEU A 69 1.92 3.06 5.36
CA LEU A 69 3.32 2.64 5.32
C LEU A 69 3.86 2.56 6.75
N VAL A 70 4.22 1.37 7.20
CA VAL A 70 4.67 1.10 8.57
C VAL A 70 5.79 0.07 8.58
N THR A 71 6.53 -0.03 9.68
CA THR A 71 7.60 -1.03 9.78
C THR A 71 7.04 -2.46 9.81
N ASN A 72 7.87 -3.41 9.41
CA ASN A 72 7.53 -4.83 9.39
C ASN A 72 7.14 -5.40 10.77
N GLY A 73 6.46 -6.50 10.76
CA GLY A 73 6.09 -7.24 11.99
C GLY A 73 5.06 -6.49 12.82
N PRO A 74 5.41 -6.06 14.05
CA PRO A 74 4.45 -5.44 14.97
C PRO A 74 3.75 -4.21 14.38
N GLY A 75 4.44 -3.39 13.57
CA GLY A 75 3.82 -2.24 12.91
C GLY A 75 2.72 -2.65 11.94
N VAL A 76 2.98 -3.67 11.12
CA VAL A 76 1.97 -4.22 10.21
C VAL A 76 0.82 -4.89 10.99
N LEU A 77 1.12 -5.62 12.06
CA LEU A 77 0.11 -6.24 12.93
C LEU A 77 -0.84 -5.18 13.52
N ASN A 78 -0.30 -4.06 13.98
CA ASN A 78 -1.09 -2.96 14.55
C ASN A 78 -2.06 -2.29 13.56
N LEU A 79 -1.86 -2.42 12.24
CA LEU A 79 -2.79 -1.90 11.24
C LEU A 79 -4.11 -2.69 11.17
N THR A 80 -4.14 -3.95 11.61
CA THR A 80 -5.23 -4.89 11.33
C THR A 80 -6.61 -4.37 11.75
N TYR A 81 -6.71 -3.71 12.89
CA TYR A 81 -7.98 -3.14 13.36
C TYR A 81 -8.55 -2.11 12.37
N GLY A 82 -7.73 -1.13 11.97
CA GLY A 82 -8.19 -0.07 11.05
C GLY A 82 -8.39 -0.59 9.62
N ILE A 83 -7.59 -1.55 9.17
CA ILE A 83 -7.78 -2.18 7.86
C ILE A 83 -9.05 -3.04 7.84
N GLY A 84 -9.37 -3.73 8.94
CA GLY A 84 -10.65 -4.41 9.10
C GLY A 84 -11.84 -3.44 9.03
N SER A 85 -11.72 -2.25 9.64
CA SER A 85 -12.70 -1.17 9.51
C SER A 85 -12.84 -0.70 8.05
N ALA A 86 -11.71 -0.44 7.38
CA ALA A 86 -11.69 -0.04 5.96
C ALA A 86 -12.32 -1.10 5.04
N TYR A 87 -12.13 -2.40 5.35
CA TYR A 87 -12.71 -3.50 4.59
C TYR A 87 -14.25 -3.49 4.66
N VAL A 88 -14.81 -3.37 5.86
CA VAL A 88 -16.26 -3.31 6.05
C VAL A 88 -16.85 -2.03 5.46
N ALA A 89 -16.11 -0.92 5.54
CA ALA A 89 -16.52 0.39 5.01
C ALA A 89 -16.28 0.56 3.50
N HIS A 90 -15.64 -0.41 2.85
CA HIS A 90 -15.28 -0.37 1.43
C HIS A 90 -14.34 0.79 1.06
N SER A 91 -13.43 1.15 1.96
CA SER A 91 -12.45 2.22 1.74
C SER A 91 -11.24 1.70 0.96
N PRO A 92 -10.82 2.36 -0.12
CA PRO A 92 -9.68 1.95 -0.94
C PRO A 92 -8.36 2.34 -0.26
N VAL A 93 -7.91 1.53 0.68
CA VAL A 93 -6.63 1.70 1.38
C VAL A 93 -5.61 0.71 0.82
N VAL A 94 -4.43 1.18 0.42
CA VAL A 94 -3.32 0.31 0.03
C VAL A 94 -2.29 0.28 1.16
N VAL A 95 -2.00 -0.92 1.66
CA VAL A 95 -0.98 -1.14 2.68
C VAL A 95 0.32 -1.57 1.99
N LEU A 96 1.37 -0.78 2.13
CA LEU A 96 2.73 -1.18 1.78
C LEU A 96 3.38 -1.74 3.03
N ALA A 97 3.48 -3.06 3.10
CA ALA A 97 3.94 -3.80 4.27
C ALA A 97 5.36 -4.33 4.03
N PRO A 98 6.40 -3.73 4.63
CA PRO A 98 7.72 -4.33 4.59
C PRO A 98 7.70 -5.69 5.29
N SER A 99 8.56 -6.60 4.84
CA SER A 99 8.78 -7.89 5.50
C SER A 99 10.26 -8.20 5.67
N ALA A 100 10.57 -9.31 6.31
CA ALA A 100 11.94 -9.77 6.48
C ALA A 100 12.63 -9.92 5.12
N SER A 101 13.96 -9.67 5.08
CA SER A 101 14.75 -9.91 3.87
C SER A 101 14.59 -11.35 3.41
N ARG A 102 14.50 -11.58 2.10
CA ARG A 102 14.28 -12.90 1.48
C ARG A 102 15.26 -13.99 1.99
N SER A 103 16.52 -13.61 2.25
CA SER A 103 17.52 -14.52 2.81
C SER A 103 17.26 -14.94 4.27
N HIS A 104 16.39 -14.21 4.98
CA HIS A 104 16.06 -14.45 6.38
C HIS A 104 14.63 -14.96 6.59
N GLN A 105 13.83 -15.06 5.55
CA GLN A 105 12.46 -15.59 5.63
C GLN A 105 12.44 -17.05 6.07
N ASN A 106 11.48 -17.42 6.89
CA ASN A 106 11.29 -18.74 7.51
C ASN A 106 12.48 -19.17 8.41
N ARG A 107 13.09 -18.21 9.09
CA ARG A 107 14.22 -18.43 10.01
C ARG A 107 14.00 -17.81 11.39
N ASP A 108 12.76 -17.52 11.75
CA ASP A 108 12.41 -16.83 13.00
C ASP A 108 13.16 -15.49 13.14
N SER A 109 13.25 -14.75 12.02
CA SER A 109 13.90 -13.44 12.00
C SER A 109 13.15 -12.45 12.88
N THR A 110 13.87 -11.45 13.37
CA THR A 110 13.25 -10.37 14.15
C THR A 110 12.06 -9.77 13.40
N GLN A 111 10.89 -9.73 14.06
CA GLN A 111 9.65 -9.15 13.54
C GLN A 111 9.07 -9.91 12.33
N GLU A 112 9.44 -11.16 12.12
CA GLU A 112 8.89 -11.99 11.04
C GLU A 112 7.58 -12.66 11.47
N PHE A 113 6.57 -12.63 10.61
CA PHE A 113 5.39 -13.49 10.64
C PHE A 113 4.69 -13.45 9.28
N ASP A 114 3.75 -14.36 9.05
CA ASP A 114 2.99 -14.42 7.81
C ASP A 114 1.96 -13.27 7.72
N GLN A 115 2.43 -12.12 7.22
CA GLN A 115 1.61 -10.92 7.05
C GLN A 115 0.52 -11.13 6.00
N VAL A 116 0.81 -11.90 4.96
CA VAL A 116 -0.16 -12.19 3.89
C VAL A 116 -1.34 -12.99 4.43
N ALA A 117 -1.08 -14.06 5.19
CA ALA A 117 -2.15 -14.85 5.79
C ALA A 117 -3.00 -14.01 6.76
N LEU A 118 -2.37 -13.13 7.54
CA LEU A 118 -3.06 -12.24 8.47
C LEU A 118 -4.03 -11.29 7.77
N PHE A 119 -3.65 -10.72 6.62
CA PHE A 119 -4.44 -9.70 5.93
C PHE A 119 -5.48 -10.27 4.96
N LYS A 120 -5.35 -11.52 4.52
CA LYS A 120 -6.32 -12.16 3.61
C LYS A 120 -7.79 -11.98 4.01
N PRO A 121 -8.20 -12.20 5.28
CA PRO A 121 -9.62 -12.11 5.66
C PRO A 121 -10.14 -10.67 5.77
N ILE A 122 -9.27 -9.67 5.82
CA ILE A 122 -9.63 -8.26 6.06
C ILE A 122 -9.26 -7.33 4.89
N THR A 123 -8.93 -7.90 3.73
CA THR A 123 -8.58 -7.16 2.52
C THR A 123 -9.23 -7.79 1.29
N LYS A 124 -9.32 -7.05 0.19
CA LYS A 124 -9.73 -7.61 -1.11
C LYS A 124 -8.65 -8.49 -1.73
N ALA A 125 -7.38 -8.15 -1.46
CA ALA A 125 -6.23 -8.94 -1.86
C ALA A 125 -5.08 -8.69 -0.88
N ALA A 126 -4.33 -9.74 -0.56
CA ALA A 126 -3.08 -9.68 0.17
C ALA A 126 -2.09 -10.61 -0.52
N PHE A 127 -0.95 -10.07 -0.92
CA PHE A 127 0.06 -10.82 -1.66
C PHE A 127 1.46 -10.27 -1.43
N ALA A 128 2.47 -11.12 -1.62
CA ALA A 128 3.88 -10.77 -1.53
C ALA A 128 4.51 -10.66 -2.91
N ILE A 129 5.49 -9.79 -3.05
CA ILE A 129 6.40 -9.77 -4.18
C ILE A 129 7.76 -10.38 -3.78
N ASN A 130 8.48 -10.94 -4.73
CA ASN A 130 9.79 -11.55 -4.48
C ASN A 130 10.90 -11.03 -5.41
N LYS A 131 10.56 -10.15 -6.34
CA LYS A 131 11.46 -9.50 -7.28
C LYS A 131 11.08 -8.05 -7.43
N ILE A 132 12.08 -7.19 -7.57
CA ILE A 132 11.86 -5.75 -7.70
C ILE A 132 11.16 -5.38 -9.02
N GLU A 133 11.44 -6.11 -10.07
CA GLU A 133 10.92 -5.84 -11.43
C GLU A 133 9.39 -5.97 -11.51
N VAL A 134 8.77 -6.73 -10.59
CA VAL A 134 7.30 -6.89 -10.55
C VAL A 134 6.61 -5.81 -9.71
N LEU A 135 7.36 -4.99 -8.98
CA LEU A 135 6.81 -3.96 -8.10
C LEU A 135 5.89 -2.97 -8.82
N PRO A 136 6.22 -2.45 -10.02
CA PRO A 136 5.33 -1.56 -10.75
C PRO A 136 3.99 -2.20 -11.10
N GLU A 137 3.99 -3.45 -11.56
CA GLU A 137 2.76 -4.17 -11.87
C GLU A 137 1.96 -4.48 -10.59
N ALA A 138 2.65 -4.86 -9.51
CA ALA A 138 2.03 -5.13 -8.21
C ALA A 138 1.31 -3.89 -7.64
N LEU A 139 1.91 -2.71 -7.74
CA LEU A 139 1.29 -1.45 -7.33
C LEU A 139 0.06 -1.14 -8.18
N ARG A 140 0.17 -1.18 -9.51
CA ARG A 140 -0.99 -0.97 -10.41
C ARG A 140 -2.12 -1.96 -10.12
N HIS A 141 -1.77 -3.23 -9.89
CA HIS A 141 -2.74 -4.25 -9.52
C HIS A 141 -3.44 -3.92 -8.20
N ALA A 142 -2.67 -3.54 -7.17
CA ALA A 142 -3.22 -3.20 -5.87
C ALA A 142 -4.22 -2.02 -5.94
N PHE A 143 -3.85 -0.95 -6.60
CA PHE A 143 -4.75 0.21 -6.76
C PHE A 143 -5.97 -0.12 -7.62
N ARG A 144 -5.80 -0.85 -8.72
CA ARG A 144 -6.92 -1.34 -9.52
C ARG A 144 -7.91 -2.15 -8.69
N VAL A 145 -7.41 -3.11 -7.90
CA VAL A 145 -8.26 -3.95 -7.04
C VAL A 145 -8.92 -3.12 -5.95
N ALA A 146 -8.16 -2.22 -5.29
CA ALA A 146 -8.69 -1.39 -4.20
C ALA A 146 -9.83 -0.47 -4.67
N THR A 147 -9.73 0.09 -5.88
CA THR A 147 -10.64 1.12 -6.39
C THR A 147 -11.72 0.61 -7.33
N SER A 148 -11.74 -0.67 -7.72
CA SER A 148 -12.72 -1.23 -8.66
C SER A 148 -13.85 -1.98 -7.97
N GLY A 149 -15.04 -1.97 -8.59
CA GLY A 149 -16.23 -2.67 -8.11
C GLY A 149 -16.59 -2.25 -6.67
N LYS A 150 -16.80 -3.22 -5.79
CA LYS A 150 -16.89 -2.96 -4.35
C LYS A 150 -15.49 -2.63 -3.84
N MET A 151 -15.22 -1.34 -3.61
CA MET A 151 -13.90 -0.88 -3.16
C MET A 151 -13.51 -1.51 -1.83
N GLY A 152 -12.22 -1.47 -1.48
CA GLY A 152 -11.74 -1.98 -0.21
C GLY A 152 -10.21 -2.07 -0.16
N PRO A 153 -9.65 -2.38 1.01
CA PRO A 153 -8.22 -2.37 1.21
C PRO A 153 -7.50 -3.52 0.48
N VAL A 154 -6.25 -3.26 0.14
CA VAL A 154 -5.30 -4.24 -0.43
C VAL A 154 -3.98 -4.12 0.30
N MET A 155 -3.28 -5.24 0.50
CA MET A 155 -1.96 -5.26 1.12
C MET A 155 -0.93 -5.89 0.17
N ILE A 156 0.22 -5.23 0.06
CA ILE A 156 1.41 -5.75 -0.64
C ILE A 156 2.51 -5.97 0.39
N ASP A 157 2.98 -7.20 0.49
CA ASP A 157 4.17 -7.55 1.27
C ASP A 157 5.42 -7.36 0.41
N ILE A 158 6.33 -6.50 0.89
CA ILE A 158 7.55 -6.09 0.16
C ILE A 158 8.75 -6.45 1.02
N PRO A 159 9.50 -7.52 0.70
CA PRO A 159 10.74 -7.81 1.39
C PRO A 159 11.69 -6.61 1.40
N ARG A 160 12.16 -6.22 2.59
CA ARG A 160 12.96 -5.00 2.80
C ARG A 160 14.27 -4.92 2.01
N ASP A 161 14.75 -6.06 1.52
CA ASP A 161 15.98 -6.16 0.72
C ASP A 161 15.76 -5.95 -0.79
N LEU A 162 14.52 -5.68 -1.21
CA LEU A 162 14.21 -5.44 -2.63
C LEU A 162 14.49 -4.00 -3.07
N LEU A 163 14.32 -3.03 -2.17
CA LEU A 163 14.39 -1.60 -2.52
C LEU A 163 15.82 -1.05 -2.54
N PRO A 164 16.69 -1.35 -1.54
CA PRO A 164 17.99 -0.71 -1.43
C PRO A 164 18.88 -0.95 -2.67
N GLY A 165 19.30 0.16 -3.31
CA GLY A 165 20.19 0.12 -4.48
C GLY A 165 19.56 -0.44 -5.76
N ALA A 166 18.26 -0.72 -5.76
CA ALA A 166 17.56 -1.19 -6.95
C ALA A 166 17.15 -0.02 -7.85
N GLU A 167 17.24 -0.24 -9.16
CA GLU A 167 16.75 0.69 -10.19
C GLU A 167 15.57 0.06 -10.93
N LEU A 168 14.60 0.89 -11.30
CA LEU A 168 13.43 0.51 -12.10
C LEU A 168 13.28 1.39 -13.33
N GLU A 169 12.95 0.76 -14.44
CA GLU A 169 12.39 1.45 -15.59
C GLU A 169 10.87 1.51 -15.40
N LEU A 170 10.33 2.73 -15.36
CA LEU A 170 8.89 2.92 -15.25
C LEU A 170 8.28 3.20 -16.62
N ASP A 171 7.35 2.33 -17.00
CA ASP A 171 6.32 2.70 -17.96
C ASP A 171 5.21 3.43 -17.20
N LEU A 172 5.19 4.75 -17.33
CA LEU A 172 4.23 5.60 -16.63
C LEU A 172 2.86 5.55 -17.33
N MET A 173 2.16 4.45 -17.18
CA MET A 173 0.78 4.30 -17.67
C MET A 173 -0.19 5.11 -16.78
N THR A 174 -1.08 5.87 -17.41
CA THR A 174 -2.13 6.58 -16.67
C THR A 174 -3.14 5.58 -16.08
N PRO A 175 -3.68 5.81 -14.88
CA PRO A 175 -4.67 4.91 -14.25
C PRO A 175 -5.86 4.58 -15.15
N ASP A 176 -6.33 5.52 -15.96
CA ASP A 176 -7.44 5.31 -16.88
C ASP A 176 -7.15 4.25 -17.95
N SER A 177 -5.88 3.98 -18.27
CA SER A 177 -5.51 2.99 -19.27
C SER A 177 -5.66 1.53 -18.78
N TYR A 178 -5.68 1.29 -17.48
CA TYR A 178 -5.74 -0.05 -16.89
C TYR A 178 -6.82 -0.24 -15.80
N ARG A 179 -7.51 0.83 -15.41
CA ARG A 179 -8.69 0.74 -14.55
C ARG A 179 -9.94 0.62 -15.43
N PRO A 180 -10.84 -0.32 -15.18
CA PRO A 180 -12.14 -0.28 -15.81
C PRO A 180 -12.79 1.05 -15.42
N GLY A 181 -13.30 1.79 -16.42
CA GLY A 181 -14.04 3.00 -16.15
C GLY A 181 -15.09 2.75 -15.06
N GLN A 182 -15.31 3.72 -14.17
CA GLN A 182 -16.36 3.64 -13.14
C GLN A 182 -17.75 3.66 -13.82
N THR A 183 -18.07 2.60 -14.55
CA THR A 183 -19.45 2.33 -14.95
C THR A 183 -20.18 1.94 -13.68
N ARG A 184 -20.88 2.91 -13.05
CA ARG A 184 -21.95 2.56 -12.11
C ARG A 184 -22.87 1.62 -12.87
N SER A 185 -22.89 0.33 -12.47
CA SER A 185 -23.95 -0.56 -12.93
C SER A 185 -25.26 0.08 -12.51
N ARG A 186 -26.08 0.50 -13.47
CA ARG A 186 -27.44 0.89 -13.17
C ARG A 186 -28.08 -0.34 -12.55
N GLY A 187 -28.56 -0.23 -11.31
CA GLY A 187 -29.39 -1.26 -10.72
C GLY A 187 -30.55 -1.55 -11.67
N ASP A 188 -30.91 -2.81 -11.77
CA ASP A 188 -32.06 -3.22 -12.58
C ASP A 188 -33.28 -2.43 -12.12
N GLN A 189 -33.93 -1.74 -13.04
CA GLN A 189 -35.18 -1.01 -12.79
C GLN A 189 -36.35 -1.99 -13.01
N SER A 190 -36.35 -3.10 -12.27
CA SER A 190 -37.51 -3.99 -12.22
C SER A 190 -38.42 -3.64 -11.07
#